data_f28d4baeb86285a8536edd83bd26bc7a
#
_entry.id   f28d4baeb86285a8536edd83bd26bc7a
#
_cell.length_a   1.000
_cell.length_b   1.000
_cell.length_c   1.000
_cell.angle_alpha   90.00
_cell.angle_beta   90.00
_cell.angle_gamma   90.00
#
_symmetry.space_group_name_H-M   'P 1'
#
loop_
_entity.id
_entity.type
_entity.pdbx_description
1 polymer ?
#
loop_
_entity_poly.entity_id
_entity_poly.type
_entity_poly.pdbx_seq_one_letter_code
_entity_poly.pdbx_strand_id
1 'polypeptide(L)'
;MTNIKSPVTIFCSRDLTITKEAKEAYYKEVRGEISRIVSETDQDGQEKSVSAQVSEMEAEGVKQLLYGSWDNVSILLGAGASIAKDSNANFSGKTIAGLATAIDDALNKVSNTDKRILKLRDLGNVCRVQMPWWPQQGQPSPKNFDKNLHVNFEKFLTKVENYRPYLNDEESHKAIYTLNRIYALIKYYCTLTLQDDESHDRFGHIGLLKKALALGSSESRLRIFTTNYDTLIEQAASAIHAIVIDGFDYTESPTFSGELFDWDFVDRIKSNEKDGPSYIPNVIQLYKLHGSVNWQKSSDAVIRKSGKIFKSVDTMIKQAPAKETNSIMVFPRSNKYEQSYEQPYFELFLRFQQALRQKDTLLIVSGFSFGDKHIKQMVETALHTNPNLAIIVADYNIDALSMNWLREAAKTGSRVLMFKKTLSELSEMLPDIQFLQNEV
;
A
#
# COMPACT_ATOMS: atom_id res chain seq x y z
N MET A 1 34.65 -5.56 -18.14
CA MET A 1 33.26 -5.86 -18.58
C MET A 1 32.35 -4.84 -17.90
N THR A 2 31.95 -3.84 -18.66
CA THR A 2 31.03 -2.78 -18.23
C THR A 2 29.68 -3.44 -17.94
N ASN A 3 29.22 -3.40 -16.70
CA ASN A 3 27.86 -3.78 -16.31
C ASN A 3 26.87 -2.88 -17.08
N ILE A 4 26.42 -3.31 -18.23
CA ILE A 4 25.30 -2.70 -18.94
C ILE A 4 24.08 -3.01 -18.06
N LYS A 5 23.61 -2.02 -17.29
CA LYS A 5 22.33 -2.13 -16.59
C LYS A 5 21.26 -2.36 -17.63
N SER A 6 20.47 -3.41 -17.47
CA SER A 6 19.31 -3.69 -18.31
C SER A 6 18.41 -2.45 -18.40
N PRO A 7 17.77 -2.21 -19.56
CA PRO A 7 16.80 -1.12 -19.69
C PRO A 7 15.69 -1.27 -18.67
N VAL A 8 15.18 -0.15 -18.17
CA VAL A 8 14.13 -0.09 -17.15
C VAL A 8 12.86 0.46 -17.78
N THR A 9 11.77 -0.27 -17.67
CA THR A 9 10.46 0.20 -18.12
C THR A 9 9.98 1.33 -17.22
N ILE A 10 9.58 2.46 -17.81
CA ILE A 10 9.02 3.61 -17.09
C ILE A 10 7.53 3.81 -17.36
N PHE A 11 7.05 3.38 -18.52
CA PHE A 11 5.64 3.38 -18.89
C PHE A 11 5.30 2.15 -19.73
N CYS A 12 4.11 1.61 -19.56
CA CYS A 12 3.58 0.51 -20.36
C CYS A 12 2.06 0.63 -20.53
N SER A 13 1.61 0.61 -21.77
CA SER A 13 0.20 0.55 -22.19
C SER A 13 0.03 -0.42 -23.34
N ARG A 14 -1.17 -0.50 -23.92
CA ARG A 14 -1.47 -1.33 -25.09
C ARG A 14 -0.60 -1.01 -26.30
N ASP A 15 -0.45 0.27 -26.62
CA ASP A 15 0.16 0.69 -27.88
C ASP A 15 1.56 1.30 -27.68
N LEU A 16 1.97 1.56 -26.44
CA LEU A 16 3.21 2.28 -26.16
C LEU A 16 3.91 1.71 -24.92
N THR A 17 5.17 1.33 -25.07
CA THR A 17 6.08 1.04 -23.95
C THR A 17 7.26 2.00 -24.01
N ILE A 18 7.61 2.64 -22.90
CA ILE A 18 8.77 3.54 -22.80
C ILE A 18 9.78 2.93 -21.84
N THR A 19 11.04 2.82 -22.31
CA THR A 19 12.16 2.31 -21.52
C THR A 19 13.25 3.37 -21.39
N LYS A 20 13.93 3.35 -20.24
CA LYS A 20 15.11 4.19 -19.96
C LYS A 20 16.35 3.32 -19.83
N GLU A 21 17.40 3.66 -20.58
CA GLU A 21 18.71 3.04 -20.47
C GLU A 21 19.70 3.90 -19.67
N ALA A 22 20.92 3.38 -19.49
CA ALA A 22 22.02 4.15 -18.92
C ALA A 22 22.31 5.40 -19.76
N LYS A 23 22.74 6.49 -19.08
CA LYS A 23 23.00 7.82 -19.70
C LYS A 23 21.75 8.57 -20.18
N GLU A 24 20.60 8.30 -19.52
CA GLU A 24 19.34 9.01 -19.80
C GLU A 24 18.83 8.90 -21.24
N ALA A 25 19.17 7.84 -21.95
CA ALA A 25 18.57 7.53 -23.23
C ALA A 25 17.20 6.87 -23.04
N TYR A 26 16.20 7.41 -23.72
CA TYR A 26 14.83 6.90 -23.67
C TYR A 26 14.46 6.30 -25.02
N TYR A 27 13.73 5.19 -24.97
CA TYR A 27 13.26 4.50 -26.17
C TYR A 27 11.75 4.26 -26.03
N LYS A 28 11.03 4.43 -27.14
CA LYS A 28 9.62 4.05 -27.26
C LYS A 28 9.47 2.84 -28.17
N GLU A 29 8.65 1.91 -27.76
CA GLU A 29 8.20 0.78 -28.57
C GLU A 29 6.73 0.99 -28.91
N VAL A 30 6.40 1.10 -30.18
CA VAL A 30 5.04 1.26 -30.69
C VAL A 30 4.78 0.13 -31.68
N ARG A 31 3.83 -0.76 -31.35
CA ARG A 31 3.45 -1.93 -32.19
C ARG A 31 4.67 -2.80 -32.62
N GLY A 32 5.65 -2.94 -31.73
CA GLY A 32 6.85 -3.72 -31.99
C GLY A 32 8.00 -2.96 -32.66
N GLU A 33 7.79 -1.72 -33.08
CA GLU A 33 8.85 -0.87 -33.60
C GLU A 33 9.50 -0.05 -32.48
N ILE A 34 10.80 -0.19 -32.31
CA ILE A 34 11.59 0.52 -31.30
C ILE A 34 12.28 1.72 -31.93
N SER A 35 12.07 2.89 -31.35
CA SER A 35 12.75 4.11 -31.74
C SER A 35 13.26 4.90 -30.55
N ARG A 36 14.38 5.59 -30.71
CA ARG A 36 14.91 6.48 -29.68
C ARG A 36 14.07 7.75 -29.61
N ILE A 37 13.75 8.19 -28.39
CA ILE A 37 13.13 9.49 -28.16
C ILE A 37 14.26 10.53 -28.16
N VAL A 38 14.18 11.51 -29.04
CA VAL A 38 15.12 12.62 -29.18
C VAL A 38 14.43 13.92 -28.81
N SER A 39 15.21 14.94 -28.42
CA SER A 39 14.65 16.26 -28.15
C SER A 39 13.98 16.83 -29.41
N GLU A 40 12.83 17.43 -29.24
CA GLU A 40 12.08 18.11 -30.29
C GLU A 40 12.07 19.62 -30.00
N THR A 41 11.96 20.42 -31.04
CA THR A 41 11.78 21.87 -30.91
C THR A 41 10.27 22.13 -30.94
N ASP A 42 9.75 22.87 -29.98
CA ASP A 42 8.34 23.25 -29.94
C ASP A 42 7.98 24.30 -31.03
N GLN A 43 6.68 24.65 -31.10
CA GLN A 43 6.19 25.64 -32.07
C GLN A 43 6.78 27.04 -31.86
N ASP A 44 7.28 27.33 -30.66
CA ASP A 44 7.91 28.59 -30.29
C ASP A 44 9.43 28.56 -30.47
N GLY A 45 10.00 27.47 -31.00
CA GLY A 45 11.43 27.32 -31.29
C GLY A 45 12.27 26.95 -30.05
N GLN A 46 11.65 26.57 -28.94
CA GLN A 46 12.35 26.12 -27.72
C GLN A 46 12.58 24.61 -27.76
N GLU A 47 13.80 24.19 -27.36
CA GLU A 47 14.13 22.76 -27.28
C GLU A 47 13.45 22.10 -26.08
N LYS A 48 12.55 21.17 -26.35
CA LYS A 48 11.83 20.40 -25.36
C LYS A 48 12.68 19.22 -24.91
N SER A 49 12.94 19.12 -23.62
CA SER A 49 13.73 18.01 -23.09
C SER A 49 13.03 16.66 -23.29
N VAL A 50 13.81 15.60 -23.49
CA VAL A 50 13.27 14.23 -23.64
C VAL A 50 12.42 13.81 -22.45
N SER A 51 12.81 14.21 -21.23
CA SER A 51 12.03 13.92 -20.03
C SER A 51 10.66 14.61 -20.00
N ALA A 52 10.57 15.83 -20.52
CA ALA A 52 9.30 16.54 -20.66
C ALA A 52 8.36 15.86 -21.66
N GLN A 53 8.90 15.44 -22.83
CA GLN A 53 8.14 14.69 -23.84
C GLN A 53 7.61 13.35 -23.29
N VAL A 54 8.45 12.63 -22.53
CA VAL A 54 8.02 11.39 -21.86
C VAL A 54 6.88 11.66 -20.87
N SER A 55 6.99 12.71 -20.04
CA SER A 55 5.93 13.09 -19.10
C SER A 55 4.61 13.45 -19.79
N GLU A 56 4.67 14.07 -20.97
CA GLU A 56 3.48 14.36 -21.77
C GLU A 56 2.86 13.08 -22.34
N MET A 57 3.66 12.15 -22.85
CA MET A 57 3.15 10.86 -23.36
C MET A 57 2.46 10.07 -22.22
N GLU A 58 3.03 10.10 -21.01
CA GLU A 58 2.43 9.50 -19.83
C GLU A 58 1.10 10.16 -19.46
N ALA A 59 1.07 11.51 -19.40
CA ALA A 59 -0.12 12.29 -19.09
C ALA A 59 -1.23 12.10 -20.13
N GLU A 60 -0.88 12.05 -21.42
CA GLU A 60 -1.82 11.77 -22.49
C GLU A 60 -2.45 10.38 -22.36
N GLY A 61 -1.65 9.35 -22.03
CA GLY A 61 -2.15 8.00 -21.76
C GLY A 61 -3.18 7.99 -20.61
N VAL A 62 -2.93 8.73 -19.53
CA VAL A 62 -3.88 8.88 -18.42
C VAL A 62 -5.13 9.64 -18.87
N LYS A 63 -4.98 10.76 -19.58
CA LYS A 63 -6.10 11.55 -20.09
C LYS A 63 -7.01 10.70 -20.97
N GLN A 64 -6.47 9.94 -21.91
CA GLN A 64 -7.23 9.04 -22.77
C GLN A 64 -7.97 7.95 -21.99
N LEU A 65 -7.35 7.35 -20.95
CA LEU A 65 -8.01 6.36 -20.12
C LEU A 65 -9.13 6.98 -19.29
N LEU A 66 -8.92 8.18 -18.75
CA LEU A 66 -9.85 8.89 -17.90
C LEU A 66 -10.92 9.65 -18.70
N TYR A 67 -10.79 9.73 -20.03
CA TYR A 67 -11.79 10.36 -20.88
C TYR A 67 -13.10 9.58 -20.84
N GLY A 68 -14.10 10.18 -20.20
CA GLY A 68 -15.39 9.57 -19.90
C GLY A 68 -15.67 9.56 -18.39
N SER A 69 -16.89 9.21 -18.03
CA SER A 69 -17.29 9.07 -16.63
C SER A 69 -17.01 7.65 -16.12
N TRP A 70 -16.58 7.54 -14.89
CA TRP A 70 -16.42 6.29 -14.18
C TRP A 70 -17.52 6.18 -13.13
N ASP A 71 -18.33 5.12 -13.19
CA ASP A 71 -19.35 4.88 -12.17
C ASP A 71 -18.72 4.47 -10.83
N ASN A 72 -17.63 3.74 -10.90
CA ASN A 72 -16.98 3.19 -9.72
C ASN A 72 -15.47 3.47 -9.71
N VAL A 73 -15.00 4.25 -8.73
CA VAL A 73 -13.59 4.51 -8.53
C VAL A 73 -13.11 3.80 -7.27
N SER A 74 -12.08 3.00 -7.44
CA SER A 74 -11.43 2.26 -6.35
C SER A 74 -9.93 2.52 -6.34
N ILE A 75 -9.34 2.59 -5.16
CA ILE A 75 -7.89 2.74 -4.98
C ILE A 75 -7.37 1.53 -4.22
N LEU A 76 -6.23 0.97 -4.62
CA LEU A 76 -5.50 -0.06 -3.88
C LEU A 76 -4.11 0.45 -3.52
N LEU A 77 -3.84 0.59 -2.22
CA LEU A 77 -2.55 1.06 -1.72
C LEU A 77 -1.77 -0.07 -1.02
N GLY A 78 -0.50 -0.16 -1.36
CA GLY A 78 0.44 -1.05 -0.69
C GLY A 78 1.56 -0.28 0.03
N ALA A 79 2.52 -1.01 0.58
CA ALA A 79 3.59 -0.45 1.41
C ALA A 79 4.39 0.68 0.74
N GLY A 80 4.52 0.65 -0.58
CA GLY A 80 5.20 1.70 -1.35
C GLY A 80 4.51 3.06 -1.26
N ALA A 81 3.19 3.10 -1.05
CA ALA A 81 2.44 4.33 -0.90
C ALA A 81 2.76 5.06 0.42
N SER A 82 3.28 4.36 1.42
CA SER A 82 3.70 4.93 2.71
C SER A 82 5.20 5.29 2.75
N ILE A 83 5.89 5.26 1.61
CA ILE A 83 7.29 5.70 1.51
C ILE A 83 7.32 7.15 1.08
N ALA A 84 7.87 8.03 1.95
CA ALA A 84 7.98 9.45 1.65
C ALA A 84 9.00 9.72 0.53
N LYS A 85 8.76 10.79 -0.23
CA LYS A 85 9.64 11.24 -1.32
C LYS A 85 11.01 11.72 -0.80
N ASP A 86 11.04 12.30 0.39
CA ASP A 86 12.25 12.85 1.00
C ASP A 86 13.02 11.81 1.79
N SER A 87 14.32 11.73 1.53
CA SER A 87 15.24 10.74 2.12
C SER A 87 15.56 10.96 3.60
N ASN A 88 15.03 11.96 4.25
CA ASN A 88 15.13 12.16 5.72
C ASN A 88 14.24 11.15 6.46
N ALA A 89 14.61 9.93 6.31
CA ALA A 89 13.91 8.67 6.47
C ALA A 89 13.42 8.29 7.88
N ASN A 90 13.47 9.17 8.87
CA ASN A 90 13.01 8.82 10.23
C ASN A 90 11.48 8.68 10.33
N PHE A 91 10.73 9.25 9.39
CA PHE A 91 9.26 9.27 9.38
C PHE A 91 8.64 8.62 8.13
N SER A 92 9.43 7.98 7.30
CA SER A 92 8.96 7.24 6.14
C SER A 92 8.57 5.81 6.52
N GLY A 93 7.53 5.29 5.88
CA GLY A 93 7.17 3.89 5.96
C GLY A 93 8.32 2.99 5.50
N LYS A 94 8.21 1.73 5.80
CA LYS A 94 9.23 0.73 5.47
C LYS A 94 8.63 -0.39 4.65
N THR A 95 9.36 -0.85 3.65
CA THR A 95 9.08 -2.15 3.04
C THR A 95 9.24 -3.25 4.08
N ILE A 96 8.69 -4.44 3.83
CA ILE A 96 8.84 -5.60 4.76
C ILE A 96 10.31 -5.90 5.04
N ALA A 97 11.18 -5.79 4.02
CA ALA A 97 12.62 -5.95 4.18
C ALA A 97 13.23 -4.87 5.08
N GLY A 98 12.88 -3.61 4.84
CA GLY A 98 13.34 -2.48 5.67
C GLY A 98 12.84 -2.57 7.11
N LEU A 99 11.61 -3.05 7.31
CA LEU A 99 11.02 -3.29 8.63
C LEU A 99 11.78 -4.40 9.38
N ALA A 100 12.06 -5.52 8.71
CA ALA A 100 12.84 -6.63 9.28
C ALA A 100 14.22 -6.17 9.74
N THR A 101 14.92 -5.38 8.90
CA THR A 101 16.24 -4.83 9.26
C THR A 101 16.14 -3.89 10.47
N ALA A 102 15.18 -2.97 10.48
CA ALA A 102 15.02 -2.03 11.59
C ALA A 102 14.65 -2.73 12.90
N ILE A 103 13.90 -3.82 12.84
CA ILE A 103 13.56 -4.65 14.00
C ILE A 103 14.80 -5.42 14.50
N ASP A 104 15.58 -6.02 13.60
CA ASP A 104 16.79 -6.73 13.98
C ASP A 104 17.81 -5.80 14.66
N ASP A 105 18.03 -4.61 14.11
CA ASP A 105 18.89 -3.58 14.70
C ASP A 105 18.41 -3.16 16.11
N ALA A 106 17.10 -2.95 16.26
CA ALA A 106 16.51 -2.57 17.54
C ALA A 106 16.67 -3.69 18.60
N LEU A 107 16.37 -4.94 18.23
CA LEU A 107 16.52 -6.08 19.13
C LEU A 107 17.99 -6.36 19.50
N ASN A 108 18.91 -6.24 18.53
CA ASN A 108 20.34 -6.39 18.76
C ASN A 108 20.85 -5.38 19.79
N LYS A 109 20.39 -4.12 19.71
CA LYS A 109 20.76 -3.06 20.65
C LYS A 109 20.25 -3.35 22.07
N VAL A 110 18.96 -3.73 22.19
CA VAL A 110 18.30 -3.89 23.48
C VAL A 110 18.62 -5.21 24.17
N SER A 111 18.87 -6.31 23.43
CA SER A 111 19.25 -7.61 23.98
C SER A 111 20.56 -7.58 24.77
N ASN A 112 21.39 -6.56 24.57
CA ASN A 112 22.62 -6.36 25.37
C ASN A 112 22.29 -5.94 26.81
N THR A 113 21.18 -5.25 27.03
CA THR A 113 20.77 -4.73 28.35
C THR A 113 19.66 -5.56 29.02
N ASP A 114 18.77 -6.16 28.23
CA ASP A 114 17.68 -7.03 28.72
C ASP A 114 17.82 -8.45 28.16
N LYS A 115 18.30 -9.36 28.99
CA LYS A 115 18.56 -10.77 28.65
C LYS A 115 17.28 -11.60 28.37
N ARG A 116 16.12 -11.07 28.64
CA ARG A 116 14.83 -11.69 28.27
C ARG A 116 14.52 -11.51 26.80
N ILE A 117 15.14 -10.51 26.13
CA ILE A 117 14.96 -10.23 24.71
C ILE A 117 15.97 -11.03 23.92
N LEU A 118 15.48 -11.84 23.00
CA LEU A 118 16.27 -12.59 22.05
C LEU A 118 16.55 -11.73 20.81
N LYS A 119 17.74 -11.85 20.23
CA LYS A 119 17.98 -11.39 18.85
C LYS A 119 17.13 -12.23 17.90
N LEU A 120 16.82 -11.72 16.70
CA LEU A 120 16.03 -12.51 15.71
C LEU A 120 16.66 -13.87 15.44
N ARG A 121 17.99 -13.95 15.35
CA ARG A 121 18.73 -15.20 15.17
C ARG A 121 18.51 -16.17 16.33
N ASP A 122 18.61 -15.69 17.57
CA ASP A 122 18.48 -16.52 18.76
C ASP A 122 17.04 -16.99 18.93
N LEU A 123 16.05 -16.13 18.62
CA LEU A 123 14.65 -16.51 18.56
C LEU A 123 14.41 -17.62 17.52
N GLY A 124 15.04 -17.48 16.33
CA GLY A 124 15.00 -18.53 15.31
C GLY A 124 15.60 -19.86 15.79
N ASN A 125 16.75 -19.81 16.46
CA ASN A 125 17.41 -21.01 16.99
C ASN A 125 16.55 -21.72 18.03
N VAL A 126 15.99 -20.96 18.99
CA VAL A 126 15.07 -21.48 20.02
C VAL A 126 13.85 -22.15 19.37
N CYS A 127 13.25 -21.51 18.37
CA CYS A 127 12.10 -22.04 17.64
C CYS A 127 12.47 -23.00 16.49
N ARG A 128 13.74 -23.44 16.40
CA ARG A 128 14.26 -24.34 15.35
C ARG A 128 13.93 -23.87 13.93
N VAL A 129 13.86 -22.55 13.73
CA VAL A 129 13.58 -21.91 12.44
C VAL A 129 14.89 -21.53 11.78
N GLN A 130 15.29 -22.28 10.77
CA GLN A 130 16.43 -21.92 9.93
C GLN A 130 15.99 -20.99 8.81
N MET A 131 16.74 -19.89 8.63
CA MET A 131 16.50 -18.92 7.57
C MET A 131 17.76 -18.79 6.70
N PRO A 132 17.64 -18.88 5.38
CA PRO A 132 18.79 -18.90 4.46
C PRO A 132 19.57 -17.58 4.41
N TRP A 133 18.98 -16.49 4.88
CA TRP A 133 19.61 -15.16 4.91
C TRP A 133 20.42 -14.89 6.17
N TRP A 134 20.41 -15.80 7.14
CA TRP A 134 21.32 -15.72 8.28
C TRP A 134 22.65 -16.38 7.94
N PRO A 135 23.78 -15.68 8.09
CA PRO A 135 25.09 -16.28 7.87
C PRO A 135 25.27 -17.47 8.82
N GLN A 136 25.81 -18.55 8.28
CA GLN A 136 26.21 -19.68 9.12
C GLN A 136 27.30 -19.25 10.08
N GLN A 137 27.40 -19.95 11.22
CA GLN A 137 28.35 -19.61 12.27
C GLN A 137 29.79 -19.49 11.68
N GLY A 138 30.43 -18.33 11.85
CA GLY A 138 31.77 -18.05 11.33
C GLY A 138 31.82 -17.30 9.97
N GLN A 139 30.71 -17.04 9.30
CA GLN A 139 30.69 -16.19 8.12
C GLN A 139 30.34 -14.73 8.46
N PRO A 140 30.96 -13.72 7.79
CA PRO A 140 30.61 -12.34 8.00
C PRO A 140 29.15 -12.11 7.56
N SER A 141 28.42 -11.33 8.34
CA SER A 141 27.07 -10.87 7.93
C SER A 141 27.12 -10.27 6.53
N PRO A 142 26.28 -10.67 5.60
CA PRO A 142 26.23 -10.05 4.30
C PRO A 142 25.96 -8.56 4.49
N LYS A 143 26.80 -7.70 3.92
CA LYS A 143 26.69 -6.23 3.98
C LYS A 143 25.41 -5.71 3.31
N ASN A 144 24.73 -6.56 2.54
CA ASN A 144 23.44 -6.28 1.91
C ASN A 144 22.49 -7.41 2.32
N PHE A 145 21.52 -7.10 3.15
CA PHE A 145 20.37 -7.97 3.35
C PHE A 145 19.73 -8.20 1.97
N ASP A 146 19.69 -9.46 1.57
CA ASP A 146 19.24 -9.87 0.24
C ASP A 146 17.83 -9.35 -0.06
N LYS A 147 17.58 -9.03 -1.33
CA LYS A 147 16.28 -8.58 -1.85
C LYS A 147 15.11 -9.54 -1.54
N ASN A 148 15.39 -10.75 -1.10
CA ASN A 148 14.42 -11.77 -0.69
C ASN A 148 14.08 -11.76 0.82
N LEU A 149 14.63 -10.85 1.60
CA LEU A 149 14.41 -10.78 3.05
C LEU A 149 12.92 -10.61 3.41
N HIS A 150 12.19 -9.82 2.65
CA HIS A 150 10.77 -9.56 2.88
C HIS A 150 9.90 -10.83 2.89
N VAL A 151 10.10 -11.72 1.92
CA VAL A 151 9.37 -13.01 1.84
C VAL A 151 9.74 -13.92 2.99
N ASN A 152 10.97 -13.83 3.45
CA ASN A 152 11.50 -14.66 4.52
C ASN A 152 11.08 -14.17 5.91
N PHE A 153 10.95 -12.84 6.14
CA PHE A 153 10.55 -12.31 7.45
C PHE A 153 9.12 -12.71 7.83
N GLU A 154 8.17 -12.65 6.90
CA GLU A 154 6.82 -13.14 7.11
C GLU A 154 6.80 -14.64 7.45
N LYS A 155 7.52 -15.44 6.66
CA LYS A 155 7.67 -16.88 6.91
C LYS A 155 8.36 -17.18 8.25
N PHE A 156 9.34 -16.36 8.61
CA PHE A 156 10.03 -16.45 9.87
C PHE A 156 9.06 -16.29 11.05
N LEU A 157 8.33 -15.18 11.09
CA LEU A 157 7.36 -14.92 12.15
C LEU A 157 6.32 -16.03 12.26
N THR A 158 5.79 -16.47 11.10
CA THR A 158 4.82 -17.58 11.07
C THR A 158 5.40 -18.88 11.67
N LYS A 159 6.63 -19.24 11.31
CA LYS A 159 7.26 -20.45 11.81
C LYS A 159 7.55 -20.35 13.33
N VAL A 160 7.98 -19.17 13.79
CA VAL A 160 8.20 -18.92 15.22
C VAL A 160 6.88 -19.10 16.00
N GLU A 161 5.80 -18.50 15.54
CA GLU A 161 4.48 -18.62 16.16
C GLU A 161 3.97 -20.06 16.18
N ASN A 162 4.10 -20.79 15.07
CA ASN A 162 3.66 -22.17 14.96
C ASN A 162 4.49 -23.12 15.83
N TYR A 163 5.77 -22.81 16.08
CA TYR A 163 6.63 -23.63 16.91
C TYR A 163 6.53 -23.32 18.41
N ARG A 164 6.08 -22.11 18.76
CA ARG A 164 5.97 -21.64 20.15
C ARG A 164 5.28 -22.65 21.11
N PRO A 165 4.18 -23.33 20.74
CA PRO A 165 3.51 -24.29 21.64
C PRO A 165 4.37 -25.51 22.03
N TYR A 166 5.47 -25.75 21.33
CA TYR A 166 6.36 -26.90 21.55
C TYR A 166 7.61 -26.54 22.37
N LEU A 167 7.73 -25.29 22.83
CA LEU A 167 8.84 -24.82 23.66
C LEU A 167 8.62 -25.18 25.12
N ASN A 168 9.72 -25.41 25.87
CA ASN A 168 9.66 -25.47 27.32
C ASN A 168 9.28 -24.09 27.92
N ASP A 169 8.94 -24.06 29.21
CA ASP A 169 8.41 -22.85 29.85
C ASP A 169 9.37 -21.66 29.78
N GLU A 170 10.68 -21.87 30.00
CA GLU A 170 11.66 -20.79 29.97
C GLU A 170 11.86 -20.23 28.56
N GLU A 171 12.02 -21.11 27.56
CA GLU A 171 12.14 -20.74 26.16
C GLU A 171 10.87 -20.06 25.64
N SER A 172 9.70 -20.58 26.03
CA SER A 172 8.41 -20.02 25.68
C SER A 172 8.25 -18.60 26.23
N HIS A 173 8.59 -18.35 27.47
CA HIS A 173 8.55 -17.03 28.09
C HIS A 173 9.46 -16.03 27.34
N LYS A 174 10.69 -16.40 27.00
CA LYS A 174 11.62 -15.53 26.24
C LYS A 174 11.10 -15.28 24.83
N ALA A 175 10.58 -16.30 24.17
CA ALA A 175 10.02 -16.18 22.82
C ALA A 175 8.80 -15.24 22.80
N ILE A 176 7.83 -15.43 23.69
CA ILE A 176 6.66 -14.57 23.84
C ILE A 176 7.07 -13.13 24.16
N TYR A 177 7.99 -12.97 25.10
CA TYR A 177 8.48 -11.65 25.50
C TYR A 177 9.14 -10.92 24.33
N THR A 178 9.88 -11.62 23.49
CA THR A 178 10.54 -11.07 22.29
C THR A 178 9.52 -10.78 21.19
N LEU A 179 8.58 -11.69 20.90
CA LEU A 179 7.52 -11.49 19.92
C LEU A 179 6.68 -10.25 20.22
N ASN A 180 6.33 -10.03 21.49
CA ASN A 180 5.59 -8.83 21.89
C ASN A 180 6.35 -7.53 21.59
N ARG A 181 7.71 -7.56 21.69
CA ARG A 181 8.54 -6.42 21.27
C ARG A 181 8.62 -6.28 19.77
N ILE A 182 8.70 -7.37 19.03
CA ILE A 182 8.63 -7.34 17.57
C ILE A 182 7.32 -6.71 17.12
N TYR A 183 6.19 -7.11 17.67
CA TYR A 183 4.88 -6.54 17.32
C TYR A 183 4.74 -5.07 17.72
N ALA A 184 5.26 -4.71 18.89
CA ALA A 184 5.31 -3.32 19.30
C ALA A 184 6.21 -2.46 18.38
N LEU A 185 7.34 -3.00 17.91
CA LEU A 185 8.22 -2.36 16.93
C LEU A 185 7.54 -2.20 15.56
N ILE A 186 6.84 -3.24 15.09
CA ILE A 186 6.04 -3.15 13.84
C ILE A 186 5.03 -2.00 13.98
N LYS A 187 4.27 -1.97 15.08
CA LYS A 187 3.32 -0.89 15.34
C LYS A 187 3.99 0.50 15.37
N TYR A 188 5.15 0.62 16.03
CA TYR A 188 5.91 1.86 16.09
C TYR A 188 6.31 2.34 14.70
N TYR A 189 6.92 1.48 13.89
CA TYR A 189 7.37 1.84 12.54
C TYR A 189 6.24 2.06 11.53
N CYS A 190 5.04 1.56 11.82
CA CYS A 190 3.83 1.80 11.01
C CYS A 190 2.97 2.95 11.55
N THR A 191 3.34 3.60 12.65
CA THR A 191 2.68 4.82 13.14
C THR A 191 3.33 6.02 12.46
N LEU A 192 2.76 6.42 11.32
CA LEU A 192 3.27 7.48 10.46
C LEU A 192 2.44 8.76 10.63
N THR A 193 3.07 9.90 10.38
CA THR A 193 2.42 11.21 10.34
C THR A 193 2.50 11.76 8.93
N LEU A 194 1.36 12.19 8.39
CA LEU A 194 1.22 12.66 7.02
C LEU A 194 2.03 13.94 6.77
N GLN A 195 2.01 14.86 7.73
CA GLN A 195 2.63 16.18 7.65
C GLN A 195 3.61 16.39 8.80
N ASP A 196 4.72 17.09 8.53
CA ASP A 196 5.62 17.59 9.58
C ASP A 196 5.21 18.99 10.06
N ASP A 197 4.66 19.78 9.15
CA ASP A 197 4.06 21.09 9.36
C ASP A 197 2.76 21.21 8.55
N GLU A 198 2.05 22.30 8.67
CA GLU A 198 0.72 22.50 8.06
C GLU A 198 0.73 22.52 6.52
N SER A 199 1.89 22.52 5.87
CA SER A 199 2.02 22.87 4.45
C SER A 199 2.43 21.72 3.51
N HIS A 200 2.99 20.60 4.00
CA HIS A 200 3.59 19.57 3.12
C HIS A 200 3.03 18.16 3.32
N ASP A 201 2.31 17.66 2.32
CA ASP A 201 1.98 16.24 2.19
C ASP A 201 3.18 15.48 1.59
N ARG A 202 3.91 14.77 2.44
CA ARG A 202 5.12 14.03 2.05
C ARG A 202 4.86 12.83 1.19
N PHE A 203 3.64 12.32 1.21
CA PHE A 203 3.29 11.03 0.62
C PHE A 203 2.41 11.17 -0.62
N GLY A 204 1.75 12.31 -0.82
CA GLY A 204 0.83 12.55 -1.94
C GLY A 204 -0.60 12.04 -1.71
N HIS A 205 -0.96 11.65 -0.47
CA HIS A 205 -2.28 11.12 -0.16
C HIS A 205 -3.39 12.17 -0.29
N ILE A 206 -3.14 13.41 0.14
CA ILE A 206 -4.11 14.51 0.04
C ILE A 206 -4.46 14.80 -1.42
N GLY A 207 -3.43 14.93 -2.26
CA GLY A 207 -3.59 15.17 -3.69
C GLY A 207 -4.35 14.04 -4.38
N LEU A 208 -3.98 12.78 -4.10
CA LEU A 208 -4.67 11.61 -4.63
C LEU A 208 -6.15 11.61 -4.25
N LEU A 209 -6.48 11.82 -2.96
CA LEU A 209 -7.87 11.78 -2.50
C LEU A 209 -8.72 12.88 -3.15
N LYS A 210 -8.21 14.11 -3.24
CA LYS A 210 -8.92 15.22 -3.90
C LYS A 210 -9.27 14.88 -5.35
N LYS A 211 -8.29 14.37 -6.10
CA LYS A 211 -8.49 14.03 -7.51
C LYS A 211 -9.38 12.81 -7.70
N ALA A 212 -9.19 11.76 -6.89
CA ALA A 212 -9.99 10.55 -6.99
C ALA A 212 -11.46 10.76 -6.58
N LEU A 213 -11.74 11.58 -5.58
CA LEU A 213 -13.12 11.96 -5.22
C LEU A 213 -13.85 12.67 -6.37
N ALA A 214 -13.12 13.42 -7.15
CA ALA A 214 -13.66 14.14 -8.27
C ALA A 214 -13.82 13.27 -9.55
N LEU A 215 -13.15 12.11 -9.66
CA LEU A 215 -13.28 11.17 -10.78
C LEU A 215 -14.55 10.31 -10.73
N GLY A 216 -15.10 10.08 -9.52
CA GLY A 216 -16.27 9.25 -9.33
C GLY A 216 -17.58 9.95 -9.69
N SER A 217 -18.63 9.16 -9.89
CA SER A 217 -20.00 9.68 -10.04
C SER A 217 -20.58 10.12 -8.69
N SER A 218 -21.65 10.91 -8.73
CA SER A 218 -22.39 11.31 -7.52
C SER A 218 -23.10 10.14 -6.82
N GLU A 219 -23.29 9.02 -7.52
CA GLU A 219 -24.03 7.86 -7.04
C GLU A 219 -23.14 6.79 -6.38
N SER A 220 -21.82 6.86 -6.58
CA SER A 220 -20.90 5.87 -6.05
C SER A 220 -19.81 6.52 -5.18
N ARG A 221 -19.57 5.93 -4.03
CA ARG A 221 -18.52 6.38 -3.11
C ARG A 221 -17.14 5.92 -3.58
N LEU A 222 -16.14 6.80 -3.39
CA LEU A 222 -14.74 6.42 -3.55
C LEU A 222 -14.40 5.30 -2.56
N ARG A 223 -13.92 4.16 -3.07
CA ARG A 223 -13.50 3.01 -2.26
C ARG A 223 -11.99 2.93 -2.19
N ILE A 224 -11.44 2.92 -0.99
CA ILE A 224 -10.00 2.82 -0.76
C ILE A 224 -9.70 1.52 -0.05
N PHE A 225 -8.96 0.66 -0.71
CA PHE A 225 -8.45 -0.59 -0.17
C PHE A 225 -6.96 -0.43 0.13
N THR A 226 -6.53 -0.84 1.30
CA THR A 226 -5.11 -0.76 1.64
C THR A 226 -4.65 -1.96 2.44
N THR A 227 -3.43 -2.41 2.16
CA THR A 227 -2.73 -3.41 2.96
C THR A 227 -1.85 -2.78 4.03
N ASN A 228 -1.80 -1.43 4.09
CA ASN A 228 -0.98 -0.69 5.02
C ASN A 228 -1.66 -0.58 6.39
N TYR A 229 -0.86 -0.69 7.43
CA TYR A 229 -1.33 -0.60 8.82
C TYR A 229 -1.45 0.83 9.33
N ASP A 230 -0.77 1.78 8.66
CA ASP A 230 -0.74 3.20 9.05
C ASP A 230 -2.11 3.89 8.91
N THR A 231 -2.19 5.13 9.36
CA THR A 231 -3.40 5.95 9.32
C THR A 231 -3.27 7.14 8.36
N LEU A 232 -2.43 7.04 7.34
CA LEU A 232 -2.17 8.15 6.41
C LEU A 232 -3.42 8.55 5.62
N ILE A 233 -4.27 7.57 5.25
CA ILE A 233 -5.53 7.85 4.56
C ILE A 233 -6.51 8.59 5.46
N GLU A 234 -6.65 8.15 6.70
CA GLU A 234 -7.51 8.81 7.69
C GLU A 234 -7.05 10.26 7.96
N GLN A 235 -5.73 10.47 8.04
CA GLN A 235 -5.15 11.81 8.18
C GLN A 235 -5.38 12.67 6.93
N ALA A 236 -5.21 12.12 5.73
CA ALA A 236 -5.46 12.81 4.47
C ALA A 236 -6.95 13.16 4.30
N ALA A 237 -7.85 12.25 4.65
CA ALA A 237 -9.29 12.51 4.66
C ALA A 237 -9.65 13.64 5.62
N SER A 238 -9.06 13.65 6.82
CA SER A 238 -9.23 14.74 7.78
C SER A 238 -8.76 16.08 7.21
N ALA A 239 -7.62 16.11 6.54
CA ALA A 239 -7.06 17.35 5.95
C ALA A 239 -7.94 17.95 4.84
N ILE A 240 -8.76 17.13 4.17
CA ILE A 240 -9.72 17.60 3.13
C ILE A 240 -11.16 17.64 3.63
N HIS A 241 -11.39 17.47 4.92
CA HIS A 241 -12.71 17.39 5.55
C HIS A 241 -13.63 16.32 4.93
N ALA A 242 -13.07 15.19 4.52
CA ALA A 242 -13.84 14.04 4.04
C ALA A 242 -14.28 13.17 5.21
N ILE A 243 -15.50 12.62 5.10
CA ILE A 243 -16.03 11.65 6.05
C ILE A 243 -15.53 10.26 5.66
N VAL A 244 -15.07 9.49 6.65
CA VAL A 244 -14.57 8.13 6.44
C VAL A 244 -15.55 7.12 7.00
N ILE A 245 -16.02 6.20 6.15
CA ILE A 245 -16.74 4.98 6.53
C ILE A 245 -15.71 3.86 6.51
N ASP A 246 -15.32 3.36 7.69
CA ASP A 246 -14.27 2.34 7.84
C ASP A 246 -14.76 1.05 8.54
N GLY A 247 -16.08 0.90 8.65
CA GLY A 247 -16.71 -0.23 9.29
C GLY A 247 -16.77 -0.12 10.83
N PHE A 248 -16.36 1.01 11.40
CA PHE A 248 -16.51 1.26 12.85
C PHE A 248 -17.64 2.25 13.10
N ASP A 249 -18.43 1.95 14.13
CA ASP A 249 -19.48 2.87 14.57
C ASP A 249 -18.90 4.19 15.15
N TYR A 250 -19.78 5.18 15.35
CA TYR A 250 -19.42 6.53 15.78
C TYR A 250 -19.63 6.71 17.29
N THR A 251 -19.45 5.65 18.07
CA THR A 251 -19.54 5.67 19.53
C THR A 251 -18.20 6.01 20.19
N GLU A 252 -18.17 6.21 21.50
CA GLU A 252 -16.93 6.47 22.26
C GLU A 252 -15.93 5.29 22.18
N SER A 253 -16.46 4.07 22.07
CA SER A 253 -15.66 2.84 21.86
C SER A 253 -16.01 2.20 20.53
N PRO A 254 -15.54 2.75 19.41
CA PRO A 254 -15.94 2.31 18.09
C PRO A 254 -15.72 0.82 17.87
N THR A 255 -16.77 0.11 17.50
CA THR A 255 -16.80 -1.33 17.28
C THR A 255 -17.02 -1.62 15.80
N PHE A 256 -16.33 -2.61 15.27
CA PHE A 256 -16.43 -3.00 13.87
C PHE A 256 -17.76 -3.73 13.59
N SER A 257 -18.47 -3.27 12.57
CA SER A 257 -19.55 -3.99 11.90
C SER A 257 -19.48 -3.77 10.39
N GLY A 258 -19.47 -4.86 9.62
CA GLY A 258 -19.46 -4.80 8.16
C GLY A 258 -20.67 -4.10 7.55
N GLU A 259 -21.80 -4.10 8.24
CA GLU A 259 -23.05 -3.43 7.80
C GLU A 259 -22.89 -1.92 7.66
N LEU A 260 -21.93 -1.31 8.39
CA LEU A 260 -21.70 0.14 8.33
C LEU A 260 -21.19 0.60 6.95
N PHE A 261 -20.63 -0.28 6.16
CA PHE A 261 -20.26 0.03 4.78
C PHE A 261 -21.47 0.18 3.83
N ASP A 262 -22.65 -0.26 4.27
CA ASP A 262 -23.91 -0.11 3.51
C ASP A 262 -24.68 1.14 3.93
N TRP A 263 -24.17 1.88 4.93
CA TRP A 263 -24.72 3.16 5.36
C TRP A 263 -24.16 4.30 4.52
N ASP A 264 -24.90 5.41 4.49
CA ASP A 264 -24.45 6.63 3.83
C ASP A 264 -24.93 7.88 4.59
N PHE A 265 -24.32 9.02 4.26
CA PHE A 265 -24.61 10.31 4.87
C PHE A 265 -25.49 11.15 3.96
N VAL A 266 -26.59 11.65 4.51
CA VAL A 266 -27.60 12.42 3.79
C VAL A 266 -27.74 13.81 4.42
N ASP A 267 -27.78 14.85 3.59
CA ASP A 267 -28.15 16.20 4.00
C ASP A 267 -29.67 16.28 4.11
N ARG A 268 -30.17 16.24 5.33
CA ARG A 268 -31.62 16.26 5.62
C ARG A 268 -32.31 17.55 5.17
N ILE A 269 -31.57 18.66 5.10
CA ILE A 269 -32.13 19.96 4.71
C ILE A 269 -32.35 20.02 3.21
N LYS A 270 -31.43 19.47 2.44
CA LYS A 270 -31.48 19.45 0.98
C LYS A 270 -32.28 18.27 0.42
N SER A 271 -32.50 17.23 1.21
CA SER A 271 -33.32 16.09 0.81
C SER A 271 -34.80 16.46 0.80
N ASN A 272 -35.52 16.07 -0.23
CA ASN A 272 -36.96 16.28 -0.33
C ASN A 272 -37.65 15.06 -0.95
N GLU A 273 -38.98 14.97 -0.82
CA GLU A 273 -39.76 13.81 -1.31
C GLU A 273 -39.76 13.67 -2.84
N LYS A 274 -39.51 14.77 -3.59
CA LYS A 274 -39.57 14.76 -5.05
C LYS A 274 -38.27 14.31 -5.68
N ASP A 275 -37.13 14.78 -5.14
CA ASP A 275 -35.81 14.56 -5.73
C ASP A 275 -35.01 13.44 -4.98
N GLY A 276 -35.58 12.92 -3.90
CA GLY A 276 -34.98 11.87 -3.09
C GLY A 276 -33.90 12.38 -2.11
N PRO A 277 -33.04 11.48 -1.61
CA PRO A 277 -32.01 11.84 -0.65
C PRO A 277 -30.87 12.63 -1.30
N SER A 278 -30.49 13.76 -0.69
CA SER A 278 -29.30 14.52 -1.08
C SER A 278 -28.10 13.99 -0.31
N TYR A 279 -27.24 13.23 -0.96
CA TYR A 279 -26.06 12.66 -0.34
C TYR A 279 -24.97 13.70 -0.08
N ILE A 280 -24.34 13.64 1.10
CA ILE A 280 -23.21 14.51 1.44
C ILE A 280 -22.03 14.15 0.52
N PRO A 281 -21.42 15.12 -0.18
CA PRO A 281 -20.19 14.87 -0.95
C PRO A 281 -19.01 14.58 -0.03
N ASN A 282 -17.88 14.21 -0.58
CA ASN A 282 -16.64 13.93 0.15
C ASN A 282 -16.76 12.86 1.25
N VAL A 283 -17.49 11.79 0.94
CA VAL A 283 -17.53 10.57 1.76
C VAL A 283 -16.72 9.49 1.07
N ILE A 284 -15.81 8.86 1.81
CA ILE A 284 -14.98 7.75 1.33
C ILE A 284 -15.25 6.49 2.14
N GLN A 285 -15.12 5.34 1.50
CA GLN A 285 -15.14 4.03 2.16
C GLN A 285 -13.71 3.50 2.26
N LEU A 286 -13.23 3.23 3.47
CA LEU A 286 -11.87 2.78 3.73
C LEU A 286 -11.84 1.33 4.22
N TYR A 287 -11.18 0.46 3.46
CA TYR A 287 -11.08 -0.97 3.71
C TYR A 287 -9.62 -1.34 4.00
N LYS A 288 -9.29 -1.56 5.28
CA LYS A 288 -7.93 -1.93 5.69
C LYS A 288 -7.78 -3.45 5.69
N LEU A 289 -7.41 -4.01 4.52
CA LEU A 289 -7.39 -5.45 4.24
C LEU A 289 -6.48 -6.27 5.17
N HIS A 290 -5.51 -5.64 5.79
CA HIS A 290 -4.58 -6.27 6.73
C HIS A 290 -4.68 -5.71 8.15
N GLY A 291 -5.74 -4.96 8.45
CA GLY A 291 -5.93 -4.33 9.74
C GLY A 291 -5.20 -3.00 9.91
N SER A 292 -5.12 -2.50 11.12
CA SER A 292 -4.58 -1.17 11.43
C SER A 292 -3.83 -1.13 12.75
N VAL A 293 -2.90 -0.18 12.87
CA VAL A 293 -2.15 0.07 14.11
C VAL A 293 -3.05 0.48 15.29
N ASN A 294 -4.25 0.95 15.00
CA ASN A 294 -5.23 1.39 16.00
C ASN A 294 -6.37 0.39 16.27
N TRP A 295 -6.32 -0.82 15.67
CA TRP A 295 -7.32 -1.85 15.92
C TRP A 295 -6.90 -2.79 17.05
N GLN A 296 -7.86 -3.21 17.86
CA GLN A 296 -7.65 -4.14 18.97
C GLN A 296 -8.80 -5.14 19.08
N LYS A 297 -8.52 -6.37 19.46
CA LYS A 297 -9.51 -7.38 19.82
C LYS A 297 -9.96 -7.16 21.26
N SER A 298 -11.26 -7.06 21.49
CA SER A 298 -11.87 -6.93 22.81
C SER A 298 -12.97 -7.98 22.92
N SER A 299 -12.71 -9.06 23.65
CA SER A 299 -13.58 -10.23 23.69
C SER A 299 -13.88 -10.75 22.28
N ASP A 300 -15.13 -10.68 21.83
CA ASP A 300 -15.57 -11.15 20.52
C ASP A 300 -15.67 -10.04 19.46
N ALA A 301 -15.27 -8.81 19.81
CA ALA A 301 -15.37 -7.65 18.93
C ALA A 301 -14.02 -7.06 18.55
N VAL A 302 -13.98 -6.39 17.42
CA VAL A 302 -12.86 -5.53 17.00
C VAL A 302 -13.21 -4.10 17.35
N ILE A 303 -12.35 -3.45 18.11
CA ILE A 303 -12.51 -2.04 18.50
C ILE A 303 -11.40 -1.18 17.96
N ARG A 304 -11.70 0.10 17.67
CA ARG A 304 -10.72 1.11 17.31
C ARG A 304 -10.31 1.92 18.53
N LYS A 305 -9.00 1.98 18.78
CA LYS A 305 -8.44 2.80 19.87
C LYS A 305 -7.30 3.65 19.34
N SER A 306 -7.28 4.93 19.73
CA SER A 306 -6.13 5.79 19.52
C SER A 306 -4.90 5.18 20.16
N GLY A 307 -3.86 4.94 19.37
CA GLY A 307 -2.60 4.37 19.85
C GLY A 307 -1.82 5.38 20.69
N LYS A 308 -1.06 4.90 21.67
CA LYS A 308 -0.02 5.73 22.31
C LYS A 308 1.07 6.03 21.28
N ILE A 309 1.39 7.30 21.10
CA ILE A 309 2.53 7.73 20.29
C ILE A 309 3.77 7.63 21.17
N PHE A 310 4.72 6.78 20.76
CA PHE A 310 6.01 6.65 21.44
C PHE A 310 7.03 7.60 20.81
N LYS A 311 7.74 8.35 21.63
CA LYS A 311 8.74 9.32 21.16
C LYS A 311 10.04 8.68 20.64
N SER A 312 10.31 7.44 21.02
CA SER A 312 11.51 6.70 20.60
C SER A 312 11.33 5.19 20.69
N VAL A 313 12.13 4.45 19.92
CA VAL A 313 12.22 3.00 19.96
C VAL A 313 12.53 2.49 21.37
N ASP A 314 13.48 3.11 22.07
CA ASP A 314 13.87 2.70 23.43
C ASP A 314 12.72 2.83 24.43
N THR A 315 11.94 3.93 24.34
CA THR A 315 10.76 4.14 25.19
C THR A 315 9.68 3.10 24.89
N MET A 316 9.44 2.81 23.63
CA MET A 316 8.46 1.83 23.19
C MET A 316 8.82 0.42 23.68
N ILE A 317 10.06 -0.03 23.49
CA ILE A 317 10.50 -1.36 23.91
C ILE A 317 10.38 -1.53 25.43
N LYS A 318 10.76 -0.50 26.21
CA LYS A 318 10.65 -0.52 27.68
C LYS A 318 9.19 -0.58 28.16
N GLN A 319 8.29 0.08 27.46
CA GLN A 319 6.86 0.17 27.81
C GLN A 319 5.99 -0.87 27.10
N ALA A 320 6.58 -1.69 26.18
CA ALA A 320 5.85 -2.77 25.54
C ALA A 320 5.33 -3.76 26.59
N PRO A 321 4.05 -4.16 26.53
CA PRO A 321 3.46 -5.05 27.52
C PRO A 321 4.19 -6.38 27.55
N ALA A 322 4.33 -6.96 28.75
CA ALA A 322 4.95 -8.27 28.93
C ALA A 322 4.07 -9.42 28.43
N LYS A 323 2.74 -9.20 28.38
CA LYS A 323 1.76 -10.15 27.88
C LYS A 323 1.36 -9.83 26.45
N GLU A 324 0.83 -10.81 25.76
CA GLU A 324 0.29 -10.71 24.41
C GLU A 324 -0.66 -9.51 24.27
N THR A 325 -0.43 -8.66 23.29
CA THR A 325 -1.34 -7.55 22.99
C THR A 325 -2.45 -8.05 22.09
N ASN A 326 -3.69 -7.69 22.38
CA ASN A 326 -4.85 -7.96 21.53
C ASN A 326 -4.86 -7.11 20.26
N SER A 327 -3.70 -6.84 19.67
CA SER A 327 -3.59 -6.04 18.45
C SER A 327 -4.09 -6.85 17.26
N ILE A 328 -5.01 -6.27 16.49
CA ILE A 328 -5.52 -6.85 15.26
C ILE A 328 -4.78 -6.22 14.10
N MET A 329 -3.71 -6.87 13.71
CA MET A 329 -3.05 -6.65 12.45
C MET A 329 -2.84 -8.04 11.85
N VAL A 330 -3.16 -8.21 10.59
CA VAL A 330 -2.69 -9.37 9.84
C VAL A 330 -1.19 -9.20 9.72
N PHE A 331 -0.49 -9.64 10.78
CA PHE A 331 0.95 -9.66 10.69
C PHE A 331 1.36 -10.42 9.44
N PRO A 332 2.49 -10.05 8.85
CA PRO A 332 3.02 -10.75 7.71
C PRO A 332 3.25 -12.24 8.07
N ARG A 333 2.22 -13.07 7.90
CA ARG A 333 2.25 -14.52 8.13
C ARG A 333 1.96 -15.24 6.83
N SER A 334 2.59 -16.38 6.63
CA SER A 334 2.33 -17.21 5.43
C SER A 334 0.95 -17.88 5.44
N ASN A 335 0.27 -17.96 6.60
CA ASN A 335 -1.06 -18.54 6.77
C ASN A 335 -2.19 -17.49 6.72
N LYS A 336 -2.06 -16.51 5.83
CA LYS A 336 -3.08 -15.46 5.63
C LYS A 336 -4.47 -16.03 5.31
N TYR A 337 -4.54 -17.25 4.80
CA TYR A 337 -5.80 -17.94 4.47
C TYR A 337 -6.71 -18.14 5.68
N GLU A 338 -6.19 -18.66 6.78
CA GLU A 338 -7.01 -18.94 7.97
C GLU A 338 -7.52 -17.66 8.61
N GLN A 339 -6.71 -16.58 8.60
CA GLN A 339 -7.12 -15.30 9.17
C GLN A 339 -8.10 -14.53 8.27
N SER A 340 -8.08 -14.74 6.95
CA SER A 340 -9.02 -14.09 6.03
C SER A 340 -10.45 -14.59 6.18
N TYR A 341 -10.69 -15.71 6.87
CA TYR A 341 -12.03 -16.19 7.24
C TYR A 341 -12.55 -15.60 8.55
N GLU A 342 -11.69 -14.91 9.31
CA GLU A 342 -12.13 -14.23 10.54
C GLU A 342 -12.61 -12.80 10.25
N GLN A 343 -13.60 -12.34 11.02
CA GLN A 343 -13.97 -10.92 11.01
C GLN A 343 -12.83 -10.07 11.60
N PRO A 344 -12.53 -8.92 11.05
CA PRO A 344 -13.22 -8.19 9.96
C PRO A 344 -12.73 -8.54 8.54
N TYR A 345 -11.71 -9.36 8.38
CA TYR A 345 -10.98 -9.55 7.13
C TYR A 345 -11.84 -10.16 6.03
N PHE A 346 -12.64 -11.17 6.35
CA PHE A 346 -13.53 -11.82 5.38
C PHE A 346 -14.43 -10.80 4.68
N GLU A 347 -15.07 -9.93 5.46
CA GLU A 347 -15.92 -8.86 4.95
C GLU A 347 -15.15 -7.90 4.04
N LEU A 348 -13.96 -7.47 4.46
CA LEU A 348 -13.14 -6.51 3.71
C LEU A 348 -12.69 -7.07 2.37
N PHE A 349 -12.25 -8.34 2.32
CA PHE A 349 -11.87 -9.01 1.07
C PHE A 349 -13.05 -9.26 0.15
N LEU A 350 -14.21 -9.64 0.71
CA LEU A 350 -15.44 -9.81 -0.06
C LEU A 350 -15.84 -8.50 -0.75
N ARG A 351 -15.81 -7.37 -0.03
CA ARG A 351 -16.11 -6.05 -0.58
C ARG A 351 -15.10 -5.60 -1.63
N PHE A 352 -13.83 -5.95 -1.47
CA PHE A 352 -12.82 -5.71 -2.51
C PHE A 352 -13.17 -6.48 -3.79
N GLN A 353 -13.48 -7.76 -3.68
CA GLN A 353 -13.86 -8.57 -4.83
C GLN A 353 -15.14 -8.06 -5.50
N GLN A 354 -16.13 -7.61 -4.72
CA GLN A 354 -17.35 -7.01 -5.24
C GLN A 354 -17.08 -5.69 -5.97
N ALA A 355 -16.22 -4.82 -5.43
CA ALA A 355 -15.86 -3.56 -6.05
C ALA A 355 -15.24 -3.76 -7.44
N LEU A 356 -14.35 -4.75 -7.58
CA LEU A 356 -13.71 -5.05 -8.86
C LEU A 356 -14.66 -5.60 -9.94
N ARG A 357 -15.83 -6.09 -9.54
CA ARG A 357 -16.86 -6.65 -10.46
C ARG A 357 -17.92 -5.63 -10.87
N GLN A 358 -17.88 -4.44 -10.29
CA GLN A 358 -18.82 -3.37 -10.65
C GLN A 358 -18.62 -2.95 -12.11
N LYS A 359 -19.69 -2.42 -12.70
CA LYS A 359 -19.64 -1.86 -14.04
C LYS A 359 -18.81 -0.57 -14.04
N ASP A 360 -18.15 -0.28 -15.15
CA ASP A 360 -17.38 0.95 -15.37
C ASP A 360 -16.49 1.32 -14.17
N THR A 361 -15.62 0.36 -13.81
CA THR A 361 -14.73 0.46 -12.64
C THR A 361 -13.33 0.92 -13.05
N LEU A 362 -12.85 1.99 -12.39
CA LEU A 362 -11.47 2.41 -12.41
C LEU A 362 -10.77 1.95 -11.12
N LEU A 363 -9.72 1.16 -11.24
CA LEU A 363 -8.85 0.78 -10.13
C LEU A 363 -7.51 1.51 -10.24
N ILE A 364 -7.22 2.38 -9.27
CA ILE A 364 -5.91 3.05 -9.15
C ILE A 364 -5.08 2.30 -8.12
N VAL A 365 -3.93 1.78 -8.53
CA VAL A 365 -3.03 1.02 -7.67
C VAL A 365 -1.74 1.81 -7.46
N SER A 366 -1.32 1.99 -6.21
CA SER A 366 -0.02 2.62 -5.94
C SER A 366 0.75 1.91 -4.83
N GLY A 367 2.05 1.72 -5.07
CA GLY A 367 2.97 1.13 -4.11
C GLY A 367 2.64 -0.31 -3.70
N PHE A 368 1.89 -1.04 -4.54
CA PHE A 368 1.49 -2.43 -4.31
C PHE A 368 2.12 -3.37 -5.32
N SER A 369 3.08 -4.15 -4.90
CA SER A 369 3.91 -5.00 -5.77
C SER A 369 3.24 -6.29 -6.25
N PHE A 370 1.97 -6.55 -5.92
CA PHE A 370 1.25 -7.81 -6.21
C PHE A 370 1.95 -9.07 -5.67
N GLY A 371 2.73 -8.91 -4.60
CA GLY A 371 3.32 -10.03 -3.87
C GLY A 371 2.30 -10.84 -3.06
N ASP A 372 1.19 -10.22 -2.66
CA ASP A 372 0.07 -10.91 -2.02
C ASP A 372 -0.73 -11.68 -3.08
N LYS A 373 -0.67 -13.01 -3.00
CA LYS A 373 -1.26 -13.90 -4.00
C LYS A 373 -2.79 -13.80 -4.06
N HIS A 374 -3.45 -13.50 -2.93
CA HIS A 374 -4.92 -13.42 -2.88
C HIS A 374 -5.41 -12.18 -3.58
N ILE A 375 -4.85 -11.03 -3.20
CA ILE A 375 -5.17 -9.75 -3.84
C ILE A 375 -4.82 -9.80 -5.31
N LYS A 376 -3.64 -10.34 -5.65
CA LYS A 376 -3.24 -10.56 -7.04
C LYS A 376 -4.30 -11.34 -7.80
N GLN A 377 -4.72 -12.49 -7.28
CA GLN A 377 -5.68 -13.37 -7.95
C GLN A 377 -7.07 -12.72 -8.10
N MET A 378 -7.50 -11.92 -7.11
CA MET A 378 -8.75 -11.17 -7.22
C MET A 378 -8.71 -10.16 -8.37
N VAL A 379 -7.62 -9.38 -8.48
CA VAL A 379 -7.44 -8.40 -9.56
C VAL A 379 -7.29 -9.07 -10.91
N GLU A 380 -6.48 -10.13 -11.00
CA GLU A 380 -6.27 -10.92 -12.22
C GLU A 380 -7.58 -11.53 -12.73
N THR A 381 -8.35 -12.15 -11.84
CA THR A 381 -9.67 -12.71 -12.18
C THR A 381 -10.62 -11.60 -12.63
N ALA A 382 -10.66 -10.47 -11.93
CA ALA A 382 -11.52 -9.35 -12.31
C ALA A 382 -11.17 -8.79 -13.68
N LEU A 383 -9.87 -8.66 -13.99
CA LEU A 383 -9.41 -8.16 -15.29
C LEU A 383 -9.83 -9.08 -16.44
N HIS A 384 -9.92 -10.39 -16.20
CA HIS A 384 -10.40 -11.35 -17.20
C HIS A 384 -11.93 -11.41 -17.32
N THR A 385 -12.66 -11.12 -16.24
CA THR A 385 -14.12 -11.31 -16.21
C THR A 385 -14.92 -10.02 -16.33
N ASN A 386 -14.30 -8.86 -16.07
CA ASN A 386 -14.92 -7.56 -16.17
C ASN A 386 -14.28 -6.74 -17.31
N PRO A 387 -14.89 -6.69 -18.50
CA PRO A 387 -14.34 -5.97 -19.65
C PRO A 387 -14.33 -4.45 -19.44
N ASN A 388 -15.10 -3.95 -18.47
CA ASN A 388 -15.21 -2.54 -18.15
C ASN A 388 -14.27 -2.11 -17.00
N LEU A 389 -13.39 -3.00 -16.55
CA LEU A 389 -12.36 -2.69 -15.56
C LEU A 389 -11.17 -2.02 -16.25
N ALA A 390 -10.82 -0.82 -15.78
CA ALA A 390 -9.56 -0.18 -16.14
C ALA A 390 -8.65 -0.10 -14.91
N ILE A 391 -7.34 -0.22 -15.12
CA ILE A 391 -6.35 -0.22 -14.04
C ILE A 391 -5.24 0.77 -14.35
N ILE A 392 -4.97 1.68 -13.42
CA ILE A 392 -3.76 2.52 -13.41
C ILE A 392 -2.85 1.99 -12.30
N VAL A 393 -1.61 1.68 -12.62
CA VAL A 393 -0.61 1.19 -11.66
C VAL A 393 0.56 2.15 -11.60
N ALA A 394 0.88 2.64 -10.41
CA ALA A 394 2.10 3.39 -10.14
C ALA A 394 2.93 2.67 -9.07
N ASP A 395 4.12 2.22 -9.46
CA ASP A 395 5.06 1.55 -8.55
C ASP A 395 6.50 1.92 -8.89
N TYR A 396 7.36 1.93 -7.88
CA TYR A 396 8.78 2.19 -8.07
C TYR A 396 9.46 1.18 -9.00
N ASN A 397 8.95 -0.06 -9.06
CA ASN A 397 9.52 -1.15 -9.86
C ASN A 397 8.45 -1.93 -10.62
N ILE A 398 7.94 -1.36 -11.70
CA ILE A 398 6.97 -2.03 -12.59
C ILE A 398 7.57 -3.20 -13.37
N ASP A 399 8.90 -3.38 -13.39
CA ASP A 399 9.59 -4.53 -13.98
C ASP A 399 9.66 -5.76 -13.05
N ALA A 400 9.13 -5.66 -11.83
CA ALA A 400 9.10 -6.79 -10.90
C ALA A 400 8.41 -8.01 -11.52
N LEU A 401 8.94 -9.21 -11.24
CA LEU A 401 8.38 -10.48 -11.74
C LEU A 401 6.92 -10.69 -11.32
N SER A 402 6.55 -10.19 -10.15
CA SER A 402 5.16 -10.24 -9.64
C SER A 402 4.18 -9.43 -10.49
N MET A 403 4.65 -8.46 -11.28
CA MET A 403 3.85 -7.60 -12.16
C MET A 403 3.87 -8.02 -13.64
N ASN A 404 4.59 -9.09 -13.99
CA ASN A 404 4.71 -9.56 -15.39
C ASN A 404 3.35 -9.75 -16.05
N TRP A 405 2.42 -10.38 -15.35
CA TRP A 405 1.06 -10.64 -15.84
C TRP A 405 0.30 -9.35 -16.18
N LEU A 406 0.51 -8.24 -15.42
CA LEU A 406 -0.09 -6.94 -15.71
C LEU A 406 0.52 -6.29 -16.95
N ARG A 407 1.84 -6.38 -17.12
CA ARG A 407 2.51 -5.87 -18.32
C ARG A 407 2.03 -6.61 -19.57
N GLU A 408 1.90 -7.92 -19.50
CA GLU A 408 1.34 -8.70 -20.61
C GLU A 408 -0.12 -8.34 -20.87
N ALA A 409 -0.93 -8.17 -19.83
CA ALA A 409 -2.31 -7.72 -19.97
C ALA A 409 -2.39 -6.31 -20.60
N ALA A 410 -1.52 -5.38 -20.21
CA ALA A 410 -1.44 -4.05 -20.80
C ALA A 410 -1.17 -4.12 -22.31
N LYS A 411 -0.17 -4.91 -22.72
CA LYS A 411 0.22 -5.09 -24.12
C LYS A 411 -0.82 -5.79 -24.98
N THR A 412 -1.58 -6.73 -24.39
CA THR A 412 -2.55 -7.56 -25.12
C THR A 412 -3.94 -6.94 -25.25
N GLY A 413 -4.13 -5.71 -24.81
CA GLY A 413 -5.35 -4.94 -25.08
C GLY A 413 -6.26 -4.72 -23.88
N SER A 414 -5.86 -5.09 -22.66
CA SER A 414 -6.56 -4.70 -21.45
C SER A 414 -6.40 -3.19 -21.19
N ARG A 415 -7.40 -2.59 -20.55
CA ARG A 415 -7.37 -1.16 -20.15
C ARG A 415 -6.43 -0.97 -18.96
N VAL A 416 -5.13 -1.21 -19.14
CA VAL A 416 -4.10 -1.14 -18.09
C VAL A 416 -3.04 -0.14 -18.48
N LEU A 417 -2.73 0.80 -17.59
CA LEU A 417 -1.59 1.71 -17.67
C LEU A 417 -0.66 1.47 -16.50
N MET A 418 0.62 1.36 -16.77
CA MET A 418 1.63 1.14 -15.74
C MET A 418 2.71 2.22 -15.81
N PHE A 419 3.03 2.80 -14.65
CA PHE A 419 3.99 3.90 -14.51
C PHE A 419 5.03 3.57 -13.44
N LYS A 420 6.28 3.84 -13.74
CA LYS A 420 7.34 3.83 -12.73
C LYS A 420 7.31 5.15 -11.95
N LYS A 421 6.39 5.27 -11.02
CA LYS A 421 6.16 6.47 -10.21
C LYS A 421 5.84 6.13 -8.76
N THR A 422 6.14 7.06 -7.89
CA THR A 422 5.68 7.09 -6.49
C THR A 422 4.22 7.55 -6.43
N LEU A 423 3.59 7.43 -5.26
CA LEU A 423 2.24 7.94 -5.04
C LEU A 423 2.15 9.47 -5.24
N SER A 424 3.14 10.22 -4.77
CA SER A 424 3.20 11.67 -4.93
C SER A 424 3.25 12.06 -6.42
N GLU A 425 4.13 11.41 -7.19
CA GLU A 425 4.24 11.65 -8.63
C GLU A 425 2.97 11.24 -9.40
N LEU A 426 2.32 10.15 -9.00
CA LEU A 426 1.01 9.76 -9.55
C LEU A 426 -0.04 10.82 -9.23
N SER A 427 -0.10 11.29 -8.00
CA SER A 427 -1.06 12.31 -7.57
C SER A 427 -0.89 13.64 -8.33
N GLU A 428 0.34 14.02 -8.64
CA GLU A 428 0.66 15.19 -9.47
C GLU A 428 0.21 14.99 -10.93
N MET A 429 0.39 13.79 -11.48
CA MET A 429 0.09 13.45 -12.87
C MET A 429 -1.41 13.30 -13.17
N LEU A 430 -2.22 12.87 -12.20
CA LEU A 430 -3.67 12.78 -12.37
C LEU A 430 -4.24 14.18 -12.69
N PRO A 431 -5.10 14.33 -13.72
CA PRO A 431 -5.63 15.63 -14.10
C PRO A 431 -6.58 16.20 -13.05
N ASP A 432 -6.64 17.51 -12.94
CA ASP A 432 -7.72 18.20 -12.24
C ASP A 432 -8.99 18.14 -13.11
N ILE A 433 -10.10 17.72 -12.54
CA ILE A 433 -11.33 17.43 -13.30
C ILE A 433 -11.94 18.65 -13.98
N GLN A 434 -11.64 19.85 -13.52
CA GLN A 434 -12.05 21.05 -14.25
C GLN A 434 -11.55 21.08 -15.71
N PHE A 435 -10.45 20.40 -16.00
CA PHE A 435 -9.94 20.28 -17.38
C PHE A 435 -10.69 19.22 -18.20
N LEU A 436 -11.19 18.15 -17.59
CA LEU A 436 -11.93 17.10 -18.31
C LEU A 436 -13.36 17.51 -18.69
N GLN A 437 -13.95 18.47 -17.96
CA GLN A 437 -15.31 18.98 -18.23
C GLN A 437 -15.34 20.14 -19.23
N ASN A 438 -14.23 20.80 -19.50
CA ASN A 438 -14.17 21.95 -20.41
C ASN A 438 -13.81 21.58 -21.87
N GLU A 439 -13.56 20.31 -22.16
CA GLU A 439 -13.29 19.81 -23.53
C GLU A 439 -14.49 19.04 -24.14
N VAL A 440 -15.67 19.09 -23.50
CA VAL A 440 -16.97 18.65 -23.99
C VAL A 440 -17.83 19.90 -24.25
#